data_63c691d612c86eb07669ab7c2ad7d80a
#
_entry.id   63c691d612c86eb07669ab7c2ad7d80a
#
_cell.length_a   1.000
_cell.length_b   1.000
_cell.length_c   1.000
_cell.angle_alpha   90.00
_cell.angle_beta   90.00
_cell.angle_gamma   90.00
#
_symmetry.space_group_name_H-M   'P 1'
#
loop_
_entity.id
_entity.type
_entity.pdbx_description
1 polymer ?
#
loop_
_entity_poly.entity_id
_entity_poly.type
_entity_poly.pdbx_seq_one_letter_code
_entity_poly.pdbx_strand_id
1 'polypeptide(L)'
;MSRRPAWVAPATFIITIAGTAVAVYLTIAHYTSPDVLACASTGVVNCERVTTSAQSELFGVPVALLGLGWSLAMGALCSPWAWRSSQPWIRTTRLAGAVAGMAFVLWLVYAELFVIRAICLWCTVVHVLAFALFVIVVMYGTETAEDA
;
A
#
# COMPACT_ATOMS: atom_id res chain seq x y z
N MET A 1 -15.81 -22.42 13.70
CA MET A 1 -14.53 -21.78 14.04
C MET A 1 -13.61 -21.98 12.86
N SER A 2 -13.42 -20.95 12.06
CA SER A 2 -12.60 -21.02 10.82
C SER A 2 -11.16 -20.79 11.21
N ARG A 3 -10.34 -21.82 11.16
CA ARG A 3 -8.89 -21.68 11.37
C ARG A 3 -8.32 -20.82 10.26
N ARG A 4 -7.53 -19.81 10.63
CA ARG A 4 -6.83 -18.95 9.64
C ARG A 4 -6.02 -19.84 8.68
N PRO A 5 -6.25 -19.71 7.35
CA PRO A 5 -5.49 -20.48 6.36
C PRO A 5 -3.99 -20.19 6.43
N ALA A 6 -3.15 -21.22 6.24
CA ALA A 6 -1.70 -21.10 6.33
C ALA A 6 -1.09 -20.12 5.30
N TRP A 7 -1.79 -19.84 4.20
CA TRP A 7 -1.34 -18.91 3.15
C TRP A 7 -1.45 -17.43 3.53
N VAL A 8 -2.25 -17.06 4.56
CA VAL A 8 -2.52 -15.65 4.92
C VAL A 8 -1.24 -14.91 5.31
N ALA A 9 -0.42 -15.50 6.18
CA ALA A 9 0.81 -14.87 6.64
C ALA A 9 1.83 -14.67 5.50
N PRO A 10 2.19 -15.69 4.69
CA PRO A 10 3.11 -15.49 3.59
C PRO A 10 2.54 -14.57 2.50
N ALA A 11 1.24 -14.65 2.18
CA ALA A 11 0.64 -13.81 1.16
C ALA A 11 0.68 -12.32 1.54
N THR A 12 0.26 -11.97 2.76
CA THR A 12 0.30 -10.58 3.22
C THR A 12 1.73 -10.05 3.29
N PHE A 13 2.69 -10.87 3.69
CA PHE A 13 4.11 -10.49 3.72
C PHE A 13 4.66 -10.24 2.31
N ILE A 14 4.37 -11.11 1.33
CA ILE A 14 4.77 -10.93 -0.07
C ILE A 14 4.13 -9.66 -0.66
N ILE A 15 2.85 -9.41 -0.40
CA ILE A 15 2.16 -8.19 -0.85
C ILE A 15 2.86 -6.93 -0.32
N THR A 16 3.25 -6.91 0.95
CA THR A 16 3.96 -5.76 1.53
C THR A 16 5.37 -5.60 0.98
N ILE A 17 6.09 -6.68 0.68
CA ILE A 17 7.39 -6.62 -0.01
C ILE A 17 7.23 -6.04 -1.42
N ALA A 18 6.27 -6.52 -2.18
CA ALA A 18 5.98 -5.98 -3.52
C ALA A 18 5.61 -4.50 -3.47
N GLY A 19 4.73 -4.12 -2.53
CA GLY A 19 4.35 -2.72 -2.31
C GLY A 19 5.56 -1.84 -1.92
N THR A 20 6.44 -2.34 -1.06
CA THR A 20 7.69 -1.66 -0.69
C THR A 20 8.59 -1.45 -1.91
N ALA A 21 8.78 -2.47 -2.75
CA ALA A 21 9.61 -2.36 -3.95
C ALA A 21 9.08 -1.29 -4.91
N VAL A 22 7.76 -1.27 -5.16
CA VAL A 22 7.14 -0.23 -6.01
C VAL A 22 7.22 1.14 -5.37
N ALA A 23 7.01 1.26 -4.06
CA ALA A 23 7.12 2.53 -3.35
C ALA A 23 8.56 3.09 -3.36
N VAL A 24 9.58 2.23 -3.26
CA VAL A 24 11.00 2.62 -3.46
C VAL A 24 11.21 3.16 -4.86
N TYR A 25 10.72 2.47 -5.88
CA TYR A 25 10.84 2.89 -7.27
C TYR A 25 10.18 4.26 -7.53
N LEU A 26 8.97 4.46 -7.01
CA LEU A 26 8.27 5.75 -7.09
C LEU A 26 9.00 6.86 -6.31
N THR A 27 9.57 6.53 -5.15
CA THR A 27 10.36 7.48 -4.35
C THR A 27 11.62 7.90 -5.08
N ILE A 28 12.34 6.96 -5.68
CA ILE A 28 13.54 7.25 -6.50
C ILE A 28 13.15 8.17 -7.66
N ALA A 29 12.10 7.85 -8.39
CA ALA A 29 11.61 8.67 -9.50
C ALA A 29 11.24 10.10 -9.07
N HIS A 30 10.64 10.26 -7.89
CA HIS A 30 10.29 11.58 -7.36
C HIS A 30 11.53 12.45 -7.11
N TYR A 31 12.63 11.87 -6.59
CA TYR A 31 13.86 12.62 -6.25
C TYR A 31 14.88 12.72 -7.39
N THR A 32 14.72 11.95 -8.47
CA THR A 32 15.63 11.98 -9.62
C THR A 32 14.97 12.63 -10.84
N SER A 33 14.15 11.88 -11.55
CA SER A 33 13.38 12.34 -12.70
C SER A 33 12.18 11.42 -12.93
N PRO A 34 10.99 11.97 -13.27
CA PRO A 34 9.83 11.17 -13.66
C PRO A 34 10.09 10.28 -14.87
N ASP A 35 11.05 10.62 -15.74
CA ASP A 35 11.43 9.85 -16.93
C ASP A 35 11.98 8.45 -16.59
N VAL A 36 12.43 8.23 -15.35
CA VAL A 36 12.87 6.92 -14.85
C VAL A 36 11.70 5.94 -14.79
N LEU A 37 10.45 6.44 -14.68
CA LEU A 37 9.27 5.59 -14.63
C LEU A 37 8.98 4.98 -16.01
N ALA A 38 9.07 3.66 -16.10
CA ALA A 38 8.63 2.91 -17.27
C ALA A 38 7.09 2.99 -17.42
N CYS A 39 6.61 4.11 -17.94
CA CYS A 39 5.20 4.42 -18.08
C CYS A 39 4.92 5.02 -19.45
N ALA A 40 4.06 4.36 -20.22
CA ALA A 40 3.60 4.93 -21.48
C ALA A 40 2.68 6.13 -21.19
N SER A 41 3.02 7.30 -21.74
CA SER A 41 2.13 8.46 -21.73
C SER A 41 1.19 8.40 -22.93
N THR A 42 0.07 7.70 -22.76
CA THR A 42 -0.97 7.55 -23.79
C THR A 42 -2.31 8.03 -23.26
N GLY A 43 -2.77 9.17 -23.73
CA GLY A 43 -4.09 9.70 -23.38
C GLY A 43 -4.25 9.97 -21.87
N VAL A 44 -5.06 9.15 -21.20
CA VAL A 44 -5.36 9.29 -19.75
C VAL A 44 -4.24 8.74 -18.88
N VAL A 45 -3.42 7.81 -19.39
CA VAL A 45 -2.29 7.23 -18.63
C VAL A 45 -1.10 8.18 -18.75
N ASN A 46 -0.71 8.79 -17.65
CA ASN A 46 0.43 9.71 -17.59
C ASN A 46 1.02 9.74 -16.18
N CYS A 47 2.06 8.93 -15.95
CA CYS A 47 2.69 8.83 -14.63
C CYS A 47 3.39 10.13 -14.23
N GLU A 48 4.05 10.81 -15.15
CA GLU A 48 4.72 12.08 -14.88
C GLU A 48 3.73 13.11 -14.33
N ARG A 49 2.59 13.30 -15.01
CA ARG A 49 1.55 14.25 -14.59
C ARG A 49 1.03 13.96 -13.17
N VAL A 50 0.90 12.70 -12.80
CA VAL A 50 0.44 12.30 -11.45
C VAL A 50 1.54 12.54 -10.42
N THR A 51 2.76 12.10 -10.69
CA THR A 51 3.88 12.16 -9.73
C THR A 51 4.46 13.56 -9.54
N THR A 52 4.18 14.50 -10.46
CA THR A 52 4.57 15.93 -10.35
C THR A 52 3.41 16.85 -9.96
N SER A 53 2.23 16.29 -9.71
CA SER A 53 1.06 17.08 -9.32
C SER A 53 1.19 17.61 -7.88
N ALA A 54 0.40 18.66 -7.54
CA ALA A 54 0.32 19.16 -6.18
C ALA A 54 -0.16 18.09 -5.16
N GLN A 55 -0.90 17.07 -5.63
CA GLN A 55 -1.37 15.95 -4.83
C GLN A 55 -0.30 14.86 -4.62
N SER A 56 0.85 14.95 -5.31
CA SER A 56 1.98 14.05 -5.09
C SER A 56 2.76 14.34 -3.81
N GLU A 57 2.44 15.44 -3.14
CA GLU A 57 2.99 15.84 -1.85
C GLU A 57 1.88 16.11 -0.83
N LEU A 58 2.10 15.70 0.40
CA LEU A 58 1.24 15.97 1.53
C LEU A 58 2.07 16.67 2.61
N PHE A 59 1.74 17.94 2.90
CA PHE A 59 2.51 18.79 3.84
C PHE A 59 4.02 18.88 3.51
N GLY A 60 4.37 18.89 2.23
CA GLY A 60 5.76 18.94 1.77
C GLY A 60 6.50 17.60 1.83
N VAL A 61 5.79 16.50 2.12
CA VAL A 61 6.35 15.15 2.08
C VAL A 61 5.81 14.40 0.87
N PRO A 62 6.68 13.81 0.03
CA PRO A 62 6.22 13.01 -1.10
C PRO A 62 5.32 11.85 -0.67
N VAL A 63 4.18 11.70 -1.34
CA VAL A 63 3.22 10.61 -1.09
C VAL A 63 3.89 9.24 -1.30
N ALA A 64 4.82 9.13 -2.25
CA ALA A 64 5.61 7.92 -2.46
C ALA A 64 6.41 7.53 -1.20
N LEU A 65 7.01 8.50 -0.51
CA LEU A 65 7.76 8.28 0.73
C LEU A 65 6.83 7.88 1.88
N LEU A 66 5.64 8.47 1.97
CA LEU A 66 4.63 8.07 2.94
C LEU A 66 4.15 6.63 2.67
N GLY A 67 3.92 6.28 1.41
CA GLY A 67 3.60 4.92 0.99
C GLY A 67 4.70 3.91 1.31
N LEU A 68 5.96 4.30 1.15
CA LEU A 68 7.12 3.49 1.52
C LEU A 68 7.14 3.21 3.04
N GLY A 69 6.99 4.25 3.86
CA GLY A 69 6.94 4.11 5.31
C GLY A 69 5.78 3.23 5.78
N TRP A 70 4.60 3.42 5.18
CA TRP A 70 3.43 2.59 5.45
C TRP A 70 3.66 1.12 5.04
N SER A 71 4.22 0.86 3.86
CA SER A 71 4.50 -0.51 3.38
C SER A 71 5.50 -1.23 4.28
N LEU A 72 6.54 -0.55 4.76
CA LEU A 72 7.51 -1.11 5.70
C LEU A 72 6.86 -1.44 7.04
N ALA A 73 6.06 -0.52 7.59
CA ALA A 73 5.33 -0.75 8.85
C ALA A 73 4.35 -1.93 8.72
N MET A 74 3.58 -1.97 7.63
CA MET A 74 2.68 -3.09 7.37
C MET A 74 3.44 -4.38 7.11
N GLY A 75 4.62 -4.35 6.50
CA GLY A 75 5.50 -5.51 6.34
C GLY A 75 5.92 -6.10 7.68
N ALA A 76 6.29 -5.27 8.64
CA ALA A 76 6.60 -5.74 9.99
C ALA A 76 5.37 -6.35 10.68
N LEU A 77 4.20 -5.69 10.60
CA LEU A 77 2.94 -6.14 11.19
C LEU A 77 2.33 -7.37 10.50
N CYS A 78 2.63 -7.60 9.24
CA CYS A 78 2.19 -8.74 8.43
C CYS A 78 3.26 -9.83 8.31
N SER A 79 4.39 -9.70 9.02
CA SER A 79 5.41 -10.75 9.05
C SER A 79 4.86 -12.06 9.63
N PRO A 80 5.39 -13.22 9.26
CA PRO A 80 4.97 -14.51 9.82
C PRO A 80 5.09 -14.58 11.34
N TRP A 81 6.05 -13.86 11.92
CA TRP A 81 6.19 -13.73 13.38
C TRP A 81 5.04 -12.93 14.00
N ALA A 82 4.69 -11.77 13.42
CA ALA A 82 3.60 -10.92 13.90
C ALA A 82 2.23 -11.63 13.81
N TRP A 83 2.04 -12.49 12.80
CA TRP A 83 0.84 -13.32 12.68
C TRP A 83 0.73 -14.43 13.74
N ARG A 84 1.85 -14.90 14.29
CA ARG A 84 1.89 -15.90 15.36
C ARG A 84 1.81 -15.27 16.76
N SER A 85 1.98 -13.96 16.84
CA SER A 85 1.96 -13.25 18.12
C SER A 85 0.54 -13.17 18.66
N SER A 86 0.39 -13.50 19.95
CA SER A 86 -0.87 -13.35 20.72
C SER A 86 -1.11 -11.92 21.21
N GLN A 87 -0.20 -10.98 20.91
CA GLN A 87 -0.29 -9.61 21.39
C GLN A 87 -1.47 -8.86 20.75
N PRO A 88 -2.45 -8.38 21.50
CA PRO A 88 -3.64 -7.74 20.96
C PRO A 88 -3.32 -6.42 20.22
N TRP A 89 -2.29 -5.69 20.65
CA TRP A 89 -1.89 -4.44 20.02
C TRP A 89 -1.39 -4.64 18.58
N ILE A 90 -0.66 -5.74 18.28
CA ILE A 90 -0.18 -6.04 16.92
C ILE A 90 -1.38 -6.21 15.98
N ARG A 91 -2.40 -6.94 16.42
CA ARG A 91 -3.63 -7.17 15.67
C ARG A 91 -4.39 -5.87 15.42
N THR A 92 -4.58 -5.08 16.47
CA THR A 92 -5.29 -3.80 16.37
C THR A 92 -4.55 -2.81 15.48
N THR A 93 -3.23 -2.69 15.63
CA THR A 93 -2.41 -1.79 14.81
C THR A 93 -2.37 -2.22 13.35
N ARG A 94 -2.30 -3.54 13.07
CA ARG A 94 -2.39 -4.08 11.71
C ARG A 94 -3.71 -3.74 11.06
N LEU A 95 -4.83 -3.94 11.76
CA LEU A 95 -6.16 -3.59 11.24
C LEU A 95 -6.30 -2.09 11.03
N ALA A 96 -5.91 -1.28 12.01
CA ALA A 96 -5.94 0.18 11.89
C ALA A 96 -5.07 0.68 10.74
N GLY A 97 -3.86 0.12 10.57
CA GLY A 97 -2.97 0.45 9.46
C GLY A 97 -3.55 0.07 8.09
N ALA A 98 -4.22 -1.06 7.99
CA ALA A 98 -4.90 -1.48 6.75
C ALA A 98 -6.07 -0.56 6.41
N VAL A 99 -6.89 -0.20 7.40
CA VAL A 99 -8.02 0.74 7.20
C VAL A 99 -7.52 2.14 6.83
N ALA A 100 -6.51 2.66 7.53
CA ALA A 100 -5.93 3.96 7.23
C ALA A 100 -5.31 3.99 5.82
N GLY A 101 -4.56 2.93 5.45
CA GLY A 101 -4.00 2.80 4.10
C GLY A 101 -5.09 2.75 3.03
N MET A 102 -6.19 2.03 3.25
CA MET A 102 -7.30 1.98 2.30
C MET A 102 -8.01 3.33 2.16
N ALA A 103 -8.23 4.04 3.26
CA ALA A 103 -8.80 5.39 3.22
C ALA A 103 -7.92 6.36 2.41
N PHE A 104 -6.60 6.27 2.59
CA PHE A 104 -5.64 7.08 1.84
C PHE A 104 -5.61 6.72 0.36
N VAL A 105 -5.66 5.43 0.01
CA VAL A 105 -5.77 4.95 -1.38
C VAL A 105 -7.02 5.49 -2.05
N LEU A 106 -8.17 5.47 -1.37
CA LEU A 106 -9.42 6.02 -1.92
C LEU A 106 -9.29 7.53 -2.21
N TRP A 107 -8.62 8.28 -1.34
CA TRP A 107 -8.34 9.70 -1.57
C TRP A 107 -7.41 9.89 -2.79
N LEU A 108 -6.36 9.08 -2.94
CA LEU A 108 -5.44 9.16 -4.08
C LEU A 108 -6.15 8.81 -5.41
N VAL A 109 -6.96 7.76 -5.42
CA VAL A 109 -7.77 7.37 -6.60
C VAL A 109 -8.74 8.51 -6.97
N TYR A 110 -9.38 9.12 -5.99
CA TYR A 110 -10.21 10.30 -6.23
C TYR A 110 -9.40 11.43 -6.85
N ALA A 111 -8.22 11.73 -6.33
CA ALA A 111 -7.34 12.77 -6.87
C ALA A 111 -6.92 12.47 -8.32
N GLU A 112 -6.53 11.23 -8.64
CA GLU A 112 -6.16 10.83 -10.00
C GLU A 112 -7.32 10.99 -10.99
N LEU A 113 -8.52 10.54 -10.64
CA LEU A 113 -9.67 10.51 -11.55
C LEU A 113 -10.35 11.87 -11.71
N PHE A 114 -10.51 12.64 -10.63
CA PHE A 114 -11.34 13.84 -10.64
C PHE A 114 -10.54 15.13 -10.61
N VAL A 115 -9.37 15.15 -9.98
CA VAL A 115 -8.56 16.37 -9.83
C VAL A 115 -7.49 16.44 -10.91
N ILE A 116 -6.64 15.41 -11.02
CA ILE A 116 -5.50 15.38 -11.95
C ILE A 116 -5.96 14.96 -13.35
N ARG A 117 -6.98 14.10 -13.42
CA ARG A 117 -7.51 13.50 -14.65
C ARG A 117 -6.44 12.75 -15.45
N ALA A 118 -5.59 12.06 -14.72
CA ALA A 118 -4.56 11.17 -15.25
C ALA A 118 -4.36 10.00 -14.29
N ILE A 119 -3.99 8.85 -14.82
CA ILE A 119 -3.75 7.61 -14.07
C ILE A 119 -2.26 7.27 -14.13
N CYS A 120 -1.67 6.99 -12.98
CA CYS A 120 -0.33 6.46 -12.87
C CYS A 120 -0.38 4.94 -12.74
N LEU A 121 0.20 4.20 -13.69
CA LEU A 121 0.21 2.72 -13.65
C LEU A 121 0.88 2.17 -12.40
N TRP A 122 2.02 2.72 -12.00
CA TRP A 122 2.74 2.28 -10.80
C TRP A 122 1.99 2.61 -9.51
N CYS A 123 1.31 3.77 -9.47
CA CYS A 123 0.41 4.10 -8.37
C CYS A 123 -0.76 3.12 -8.30
N THR A 124 -1.35 2.77 -9.44
CA THR A 124 -2.42 1.77 -9.52
C THR A 124 -1.98 0.41 -8.99
N VAL A 125 -0.74 -0.02 -9.29
CA VAL A 125 -0.19 -1.27 -8.73
C VAL A 125 -0.16 -1.21 -7.19
N VAL A 126 0.32 -0.11 -6.60
CA VAL A 126 0.31 0.07 -5.14
C VAL A 126 -1.11 0.07 -4.59
N HIS A 127 -2.06 0.73 -5.26
CA HIS A 127 -3.46 0.75 -4.84
C HIS A 127 -4.08 -0.65 -4.82
N VAL A 128 -3.81 -1.47 -5.85
CA VAL A 128 -4.29 -2.86 -5.92
C VAL A 128 -3.67 -3.72 -4.81
N LEU A 129 -2.36 -3.58 -4.56
CA LEU A 129 -1.67 -4.30 -3.49
C LEU A 129 -2.21 -3.90 -2.11
N ALA A 130 -2.44 -2.60 -1.88
CA ALA A 130 -3.01 -2.10 -0.63
C ALA A 130 -4.46 -2.60 -0.43
N PHE A 131 -5.26 -2.64 -1.49
CA PHE A 131 -6.61 -3.19 -1.45
C PHE A 131 -6.61 -4.69 -1.13
N ALA A 132 -5.76 -5.48 -1.79
CA ALA A 132 -5.62 -6.91 -1.52
C ALA A 132 -5.19 -7.16 -0.06
N LEU A 133 -4.21 -6.39 0.44
CA LEU A 133 -3.77 -6.45 1.82
C LEU A 133 -4.91 -6.11 2.79
N PHE A 134 -5.65 -5.02 2.52
CA PHE A 134 -6.81 -4.61 3.32
C PHE A 134 -7.85 -5.72 3.41
N VAL A 135 -8.25 -6.31 2.28
CA VAL A 135 -9.25 -7.40 2.26
C VAL A 135 -8.78 -8.59 3.11
N ILE A 136 -7.54 -9.04 2.94
CA ILE A 136 -7.02 -10.18 3.70
C ILE A 136 -6.95 -9.85 5.20
N VAL A 137 -6.47 -8.66 5.55
CA VAL A 137 -6.36 -8.25 6.96
C VAL A 137 -7.73 -8.10 7.61
N VAL A 138 -8.74 -7.57 6.92
CA VAL A 138 -10.11 -7.45 7.45
C VAL A 138 -10.75 -8.82 7.64
N MET A 139 -10.56 -9.73 6.69
CA MET A 139 -11.16 -11.07 6.76
C MET A 139 -10.53 -11.96 7.84
N TYR A 140 -9.21 -11.89 8.01
CA TYR A 140 -8.46 -12.84 8.86
C TYR A 140 -7.71 -12.18 10.04
N GLY A 141 -7.66 -10.85 10.08
CA GLY A 141 -6.89 -10.11 11.08
C GLY A 141 -7.52 -10.07 12.46
N THR A 142 -8.80 -10.42 12.58
CA THR A 142 -9.55 -10.44 13.85
C THR A 142 -9.50 -11.79 14.55
N GLU A 143 -9.08 -12.86 13.86
CA GLU A 143 -8.94 -14.19 14.46
C GLU A 143 -7.80 -14.22 15.49
N THR A 144 -8.01 -14.84 16.63
CA THR A 144 -7.00 -14.99 17.68
C THR A 144 -6.04 -16.14 17.35
N ALA A 145 -4.82 -16.10 17.92
CA ALA A 145 -3.86 -17.20 17.76
C ALA A 145 -4.35 -18.49 18.45
N GLU A 146 -5.32 -18.42 19.36
CA GLU A 146 -5.96 -19.57 20.01
C GLU A 146 -6.91 -20.31 19.06
N ASP A 147 -7.36 -19.66 17.97
CA ASP A 147 -8.22 -20.25 16.95
C ASP A 147 -7.42 -20.85 15.77
N ALA A 148 -6.08 -20.81 15.85
CA ALA A 148 -5.17 -21.21 14.78
C ALA A 148 -4.67 -22.67 14.90
#